data_2738c59fa6c843b76b7a7d4f26d6cc86
#
_entry.id   2738c59fa6c843b76b7a7d4f26d6cc86
#
_cell.length_a   1.000
_cell.length_b   1.000
_cell.length_c   1.000
_cell.angle_alpha   90.00
_cell.angle_beta   90.00
_cell.angle_gamma   90.00
#
_symmetry.space_group_name_H-M   'P 1'
#
loop_
_entity.id
_entity.type
_entity.pdbx_description
1 polymer ?
#
loop_
_entity_poly.entity_id
_entity_poly.type
_entity_poly.pdbx_seq_one_letter_code
_entity_poly.pdbx_strand_id
1 'polypeptide(L)'
;MYKRQQSNMKRVYQELGGKSPNIIFSDTDNLEEAAKVSAMGIFRNSGEVCVAGSRLLVEDKIHDEFLNLISNFSSKLKIGDPLDIQNDVGAINSESQLQSDMNFVKKAETEGGIVELGGKRVHKETGGFYMEPTIVSSVKKDMDIFQNEVFGPVLTVTSFSNEEEAVQLANGTSFGLASGVWTTNLSRAHRMIKKIKAGTVFVNTYGGSDNTLPLTGVKQSGNGSDKSLHALDKFTDLKSVWMKL
;
A
#
# COMPACT_ATOMS: atom_id res chain seq x y z
N MET A 1 -17.32 -11.27 -11.82
CA MET A 1 -18.05 -10.00 -11.64
C MET A 1 -18.71 -9.53 -12.93
N TYR A 2 -18.02 -9.44 -14.06
CA TYR A 2 -18.59 -9.06 -15.38
C TYR A 2 -19.80 -9.92 -15.82
N LYS A 3 -19.81 -11.22 -15.53
CA LYS A 3 -20.96 -12.08 -15.86
C LYS A 3 -22.29 -11.66 -15.21
N ARG A 4 -22.24 -11.02 -14.03
CA ARG A 4 -23.46 -10.52 -13.36
C ARG A 4 -23.95 -9.21 -13.98
N GLN A 5 -23.06 -8.38 -14.51
CA GLN A 5 -23.43 -7.16 -15.21
C GLN A 5 -24.17 -7.46 -16.51
N GLN A 6 -23.76 -8.50 -17.23
CA GLN A 6 -24.34 -8.89 -18.53
C GLN A 6 -25.82 -9.28 -18.43
N SER A 7 -26.32 -9.66 -17.24
CA SER A 7 -27.69 -10.17 -17.07
C SER A 7 -28.76 -9.07 -17.14
N ASN A 8 -28.48 -7.80 -16.76
CA ASN A 8 -29.48 -6.75 -16.68
C ASN A 8 -28.92 -5.33 -16.68
N MET A 9 -27.79 -5.08 -17.32
CA MET A 9 -27.18 -3.74 -17.48
C MET A 9 -26.91 -3.02 -16.15
N LYS A 10 -26.62 -3.76 -15.07
CA LYS A 10 -26.25 -3.17 -13.77
C LYS A 10 -24.99 -2.33 -13.90
N ARG A 11 -24.98 -1.14 -13.28
CA ARG A 11 -23.74 -0.42 -13.02
C ARG A 11 -22.92 -1.19 -11.96
N VAL A 12 -21.63 -1.34 -12.20
CA VAL A 12 -20.71 -2.02 -11.27
C VAL A 12 -19.64 -1.04 -10.87
N TYR A 13 -19.53 -0.81 -9.57
CA TYR A 13 -18.49 -0.02 -8.93
C TYR A 13 -17.60 -0.96 -8.13
N GLN A 14 -16.30 -0.78 -8.25
CA GLN A 14 -15.32 -1.72 -7.71
C GLN A 14 -14.25 -0.96 -6.93
N GLU A 15 -14.07 -1.35 -5.67
CA GLU A 15 -12.92 -1.02 -4.84
C GLU A 15 -12.17 -2.34 -4.60
N LEU A 16 -10.97 -2.44 -5.17
CA LEU A 16 -10.19 -3.67 -5.23
C LEU A 16 -8.82 -3.48 -4.57
N GLY A 17 -7.92 -4.42 -4.79
CA GLY A 17 -6.59 -4.42 -4.22
C GLY A 17 -5.69 -3.26 -4.67
N GLY A 18 -4.57 -3.14 -4.00
CA GLY A 18 -3.53 -2.17 -4.30
C GLY A 18 -2.13 -2.76 -4.16
N LYS A 19 -1.15 -2.09 -4.75
CA LYS A 19 0.28 -2.33 -4.54
C LYS A 19 0.97 -0.98 -4.44
N SER A 20 0.53 -0.21 -3.44
CA SER A 20 0.78 1.22 -3.34
C SER A 20 2.25 1.52 -3.07
N PRO A 21 2.91 2.37 -3.91
CA PRO A 21 4.27 2.80 -3.67
C PRO A 21 4.32 3.92 -2.62
N ASN A 22 5.32 3.88 -1.75
CA ASN A 22 5.70 4.95 -0.85
C ASN A 22 7.14 5.37 -1.20
N ILE A 23 7.33 6.58 -1.69
CA ILE A 23 8.55 7.04 -2.39
C ILE A 23 9.28 8.04 -1.51
N ILE A 24 10.52 7.71 -1.15
CA ILE A 24 11.34 8.52 -0.23
C ILE A 24 12.52 9.10 -1.01
N PHE A 25 12.52 10.41 -1.18
CA PHE A 25 13.65 11.14 -1.76
C PHE A 25 14.67 11.56 -0.69
N SER A 26 15.91 11.73 -1.09
CA SER A 26 17.02 12.10 -0.20
C SER A 26 16.90 13.49 0.44
N ASP A 27 16.03 14.35 -0.09
CA ASP A 27 15.71 15.66 0.47
C ASP A 27 14.50 15.64 1.42
N THR A 28 14.10 14.47 1.92
CA THR A 28 13.09 14.35 2.97
C THR A 28 13.60 14.98 4.27
N ASP A 29 12.80 15.87 4.86
CA ASP A 29 13.20 16.68 6.02
C ASP A 29 13.52 15.84 7.27
N ASN A 30 12.63 14.88 7.58
CA ASN A 30 12.78 14.01 8.74
C ASN A 30 12.63 12.53 8.35
N LEU A 31 13.78 11.87 8.15
CA LEU A 31 13.82 10.46 7.75
C LEU A 31 13.29 9.52 8.84
N GLU A 32 13.48 9.84 10.13
CA GLU A 32 12.96 9.02 11.24
C GLU A 32 11.44 9.01 11.28
N GLU A 33 10.82 10.20 11.14
CA GLU A 33 9.35 10.31 11.09
C GLU A 33 8.80 9.66 9.81
N ALA A 34 9.47 9.85 8.65
CA ALA A 34 9.10 9.20 7.42
C ALA A 34 9.16 7.66 7.54
N ALA A 35 10.18 7.11 8.21
CA ALA A 35 10.30 5.67 8.44
C ALA A 35 9.19 5.15 9.35
N LYS A 36 8.90 5.85 10.45
CA LYS A 36 7.81 5.51 11.36
C LYS A 36 6.45 5.52 10.67
N VAL A 37 6.13 6.58 9.96
CA VAL A 37 4.86 6.71 9.23
C VAL A 37 4.76 5.67 8.11
N SER A 38 5.86 5.37 7.43
CA SER A 38 5.92 4.32 6.40
C SER A 38 5.68 2.93 6.99
N ALA A 39 6.29 2.61 8.13
CA ALA A 39 6.07 1.35 8.85
C ALA A 39 4.61 1.20 9.29
N MET A 40 4.03 2.23 9.89
CA MET A 40 2.62 2.22 10.27
C MET A 40 1.68 2.19 9.04
N GLY A 41 2.11 2.73 7.90
CA GLY A 41 1.40 2.70 6.62
C GLY A 41 1.27 1.29 6.02
N ILE A 42 2.09 0.35 6.44
CA ILE A 42 2.02 -1.06 6.02
C ILE A 42 1.62 -2.00 7.15
N PHE A 43 2.18 -1.87 8.37
CA PHE A 43 2.00 -2.87 9.42
C PHE A 43 0.72 -2.69 10.23
N ARG A 44 0.12 -1.49 10.23
CA ARG A 44 -1.20 -1.28 10.83
C ARG A 44 -2.22 -2.25 10.23
N ASN A 45 -3.14 -2.75 11.08
CA ASN A 45 -4.16 -3.73 10.70
C ASN A 45 -3.56 -4.97 10.01
N SER A 46 -2.35 -5.39 10.46
CA SER A 46 -1.63 -6.56 9.94
C SER A 46 -1.34 -6.50 8.43
N GLY A 47 -1.29 -5.28 7.86
CA GLY A 47 -1.08 -5.07 6.43
C GLY A 47 -2.29 -5.39 5.55
N GLU A 48 -3.41 -5.83 6.12
CA GLU A 48 -4.66 -6.16 5.42
C GLU A 48 -5.47 -4.89 5.14
N VAL A 49 -4.86 -3.98 4.36
CA VAL A 49 -5.43 -2.69 3.96
C VAL A 49 -5.13 -2.45 2.49
N CYS A 50 -6.15 -2.21 1.68
CA CYS A 50 -6.03 -2.03 0.23
C CYS A 50 -5.11 -0.86 -0.18
N VAL A 51 -5.06 0.22 0.64
CA VAL A 51 -4.18 1.38 0.43
C VAL A 51 -2.83 1.26 1.15
N ALA A 52 -2.50 0.10 1.74
CA ALA A 52 -1.24 -0.09 2.45
C ALA A 52 -0.03 0.24 1.57
N GLY A 53 0.95 0.98 2.11
CA GLY A 53 2.19 1.36 1.42
C GLY A 53 3.17 0.20 1.32
N SER A 54 2.77 -0.88 0.65
CA SER A 54 3.47 -2.16 0.64
C SER A 54 4.74 -2.20 -0.21
N ARG A 55 4.98 -1.17 -1.05
CA ARG A 55 6.22 -0.99 -1.80
C ARG A 55 6.92 0.30 -1.36
N LEU A 56 8.02 0.17 -0.67
CA LEU A 56 8.90 1.29 -0.32
C LEU A 56 9.91 1.49 -1.45
N LEU A 57 9.88 2.66 -2.08
CA LEU A 57 10.85 3.07 -3.10
C LEU A 57 11.75 4.13 -2.48
N VAL A 58 13.04 3.87 -2.38
CA VAL A 58 13.99 4.74 -1.66
C VAL A 58 15.10 5.22 -2.61
N GLU A 59 15.42 6.52 -2.60
CA GLU A 59 16.53 7.05 -3.39
C GLU A 59 17.86 6.42 -2.93
N ASP A 60 18.70 5.96 -3.87
CA ASP A 60 19.96 5.23 -3.62
C ASP A 60 20.82 5.87 -2.53
N LYS A 61 20.88 7.20 -2.49
CA LYS A 61 21.74 7.95 -1.56
C LYS A 61 21.41 7.73 -0.09
N ILE A 62 20.16 7.38 0.22
CA ILE A 62 19.67 7.20 1.59
C ILE A 62 19.13 5.79 1.83
N HIS A 63 19.30 4.87 0.87
CA HIS A 63 18.71 3.54 0.92
C HIS A 63 19.05 2.79 2.20
N ASP A 64 20.33 2.65 2.52
CA ASP A 64 20.78 1.86 3.68
C ASP A 64 20.42 2.54 5.00
N GLU A 65 20.51 3.86 5.06
CA GLU A 65 20.09 4.65 6.23
C GLU A 65 18.60 4.46 6.48
N PHE A 66 17.77 4.62 5.45
CA PHE A 66 16.32 4.51 5.58
C PHE A 66 15.88 3.07 5.89
N LEU A 67 16.52 2.06 5.28
CA LEU A 67 16.29 0.65 5.58
C LEU A 67 16.59 0.33 7.05
N ASN A 68 17.68 0.87 7.59
CA ASN A 68 18.01 0.72 9.02
C ASN A 68 16.97 1.40 9.92
N LEU A 69 16.54 2.63 9.60
CA LEU A 69 15.54 3.35 10.39
C LEU A 69 14.21 2.60 10.43
N ILE A 70 13.70 2.18 9.28
CA ILE A 70 12.40 1.48 9.21
C ILE A 70 12.47 0.10 9.87
N SER A 71 13.59 -0.63 9.73
CA SER A 71 13.79 -1.92 10.40
C SER A 71 13.86 -1.78 11.90
N ASN A 72 14.58 -0.78 12.40
CA ASN A 72 14.68 -0.47 13.83
C ASN A 72 13.33 -0.08 14.44
N PHE A 73 12.50 0.66 13.73
CA PHE A 73 11.16 0.98 14.20
C PHE A 73 10.27 -0.27 14.19
N SER A 74 10.27 -1.00 13.09
CA SER A 74 9.40 -2.16 12.88
C SER A 74 9.69 -3.32 13.83
N SER A 75 10.95 -3.52 14.21
CA SER A 75 11.35 -4.56 15.17
C SER A 75 10.81 -4.36 16.60
N LYS A 76 10.36 -3.14 16.92
CA LYS A 76 9.80 -2.77 18.23
C LYS A 76 8.28 -2.90 18.28
N LEU A 77 7.62 -3.13 17.16
CA LEU A 77 6.18 -3.31 17.09
C LEU A 77 5.78 -4.59 17.83
N LYS A 78 4.84 -4.44 18.75
CA LYS A 78 4.32 -5.56 19.55
C LYS A 78 3.20 -6.26 18.79
N ILE A 79 3.31 -7.57 18.73
CA ILE A 79 2.34 -8.44 18.04
C ILE A 79 1.55 -9.20 19.09
N GLY A 80 0.23 -9.22 18.97
CA GLY A 80 -0.59 -9.97 19.93
C GLY A 80 -2.09 -9.73 19.77
N ASP A 81 -2.84 -10.03 20.80
CA ASP A 81 -4.29 -9.87 20.85
C ASP A 81 -4.70 -8.45 20.45
N PRO A 82 -5.54 -8.28 19.40
CA PRO A 82 -5.97 -6.96 18.95
C PRO A 82 -6.86 -6.22 19.94
N LEU A 83 -7.38 -6.87 20.97
CA LEU A 83 -8.12 -6.24 22.07
C LEU A 83 -7.20 -5.67 23.17
N ASP A 84 -5.94 -6.05 23.19
CA ASP A 84 -4.95 -5.47 24.08
C ASP A 84 -4.31 -4.23 23.43
N ILE A 85 -4.61 -3.05 23.97
CA ILE A 85 -4.10 -1.76 23.49
C ILE A 85 -2.57 -1.62 23.57
N GLN A 86 -1.87 -2.55 24.20
CA GLN A 86 -0.40 -2.58 24.24
C GLN A 86 0.19 -3.19 22.96
N ASN A 87 -0.62 -3.83 22.12
CA ASN A 87 -0.19 -4.43 20.86
C ASN A 87 -0.42 -3.48 19.68
N ASP A 88 0.54 -3.45 18.77
CA ASP A 88 0.54 -2.61 17.56
C ASP A 88 0.00 -3.36 16.35
N VAL A 89 0.23 -4.68 16.30
CA VAL A 89 -0.10 -5.56 15.17
C VAL A 89 -0.90 -6.76 15.67
N GLY A 90 -2.08 -6.97 15.10
CA GLY A 90 -2.96 -8.08 15.43
C GLY A 90 -2.71 -9.34 14.59
N ALA A 91 -3.68 -10.28 14.63
CA ALA A 91 -3.67 -11.48 13.83
C ALA A 91 -4.06 -11.18 12.37
N ILE A 92 -3.55 -11.99 11.45
CA ILE A 92 -4.00 -12.09 10.06
C ILE A 92 -5.38 -12.76 10.04
N ASN A 93 -6.23 -12.37 9.09
CA ASN A 93 -7.62 -12.77 9.03
C ASN A 93 -7.86 -14.29 8.97
N SER A 94 -6.96 -15.06 8.36
CA SER A 94 -7.12 -16.50 8.21
C SER A 94 -5.79 -17.24 8.04
N GLU A 95 -5.80 -18.56 8.29
CA GLU A 95 -4.62 -19.41 8.06
C GLU A 95 -4.23 -19.45 6.58
N SER A 96 -5.19 -19.44 5.67
CA SER A 96 -4.92 -19.42 4.23
C SER A 96 -4.22 -18.13 3.80
N GLN A 97 -4.56 -16.98 4.39
CA GLN A 97 -3.90 -15.71 4.12
C GLN A 97 -2.48 -15.71 4.71
N LEU A 98 -2.31 -16.14 5.96
CA LEU A 98 -0.98 -16.29 6.57
C LEU A 98 -0.06 -17.17 5.72
N GLN A 99 -0.57 -18.30 5.23
CA GLN A 99 0.22 -19.20 4.38
C GLN A 99 0.57 -18.55 3.03
N SER A 100 -0.35 -17.79 2.45
CA SER A 100 -0.11 -17.00 1.24
C SER A 100 1.01 -15.99 1.45
N ASP A 101 0.96 -15.21 2.55
CA ASP A 101 1.96 -14.18 2.88
C ASP A 101 3.36 -14.80 3.04
N MET A 102 3.46 -15.90 3.79
CA MET A 102 4.70 -16.63 3.96
C MET A 102 5.25 -17.21 2.64
N ASN A 103 4.36 -17.64 1.74
CA ASN A 103 4.77 -18.14 0.42
C ASN A 103 5.31 -17.01 -0.46
N PHE A 104 4.74 -15.79 -0.41
CA PHE A 104 5.29 -14.62 -1.10
C PHE A 104 6.69 -14.28 -0.61
N VAL A 105 6.92 -14.29 0.72
CA VAL A 105 8.24 -14.04 1.30
C VAL A 105 9.24 -15.10 0.84
N LYS A 106 8.90 -16.37 0.95
CA LYS A 106 9.76 -17.47 0.50
C LYS A 106 10.06 -17.40 -0.99
N LYS A 107 9.09 -17.05 -1.81
CA LYS A 107 9.29 -16.88 -3.25
C LYS A 107 10.22 -15.69 -3.53
N ALA A 108 10.07 -14.57 -2.83
CA ALA A 108 10.96 -13.43 -2.96
C ALA A 108 12.43 -13.79 -2.65
N GLU A 109 12.68 -14.59 -1.62
CA GLU A 109 14.04 -15.10 -1.33
C GLU A 109 14.58 -15.93 -2.48
N THR A 110 13.78 -16.81 -3.10
CA THR A 110 14.21 -17.61 -4.26
C THR A 110 14.47 -16.77 -5.52
N GLU A 111 13.81 -15.62 -5.63
CA GLU A 111 13.98 -14.64 -6.71
C GLU A 111 15.16 -13.67 -6.45
N GLY A 112 15.82 -13.75 -5.28
CA GLY A 112 16.99 -12.95 -4.91
C GLY A 112 16.71 -11.79 -3.97
N GLY A 113 15.50 -11.70 -3.39
CA GLY A 113 15.16 -10.78 -2.31
C GLY A 113 15.83 -11.19 -0.99
N ILE A 114 16.05 -10.23 -0.11
CA ILE A 114 16.70 -10.43 1.19
C ILE A 114 15.69 -10.10 2.28
N VAL A 115 15.40 -11.05 3.17
CA VAL A 115 14.56 -10.80 4.34
C VAL A 115 15.39 -10.10 5.41
N GLU A 116 15.18 -8.81 5.58
CA GLU A 116 15.89 -7.96 6.54
C GLU A 116 15.29 -8.05 7.96
N LEU A 117 13.99 -8.31 8.02
CA LEU A 117 13.22 -8.42 9.27
C LEU A 117 12.07 -9.40 9.11
N GLY A 118 11.77 -10.17 10.14
CA GLY A 118 10.54 -10.96 10.25
C GLY A 118 10.53 -12.22 9.39
N GLY A 119 9.42 -12.43 8.67
CA GLY A 119 9.22 -13.58 7.78
C GLY A 119 8.68 -14.84 8.47
N LYS A 120 8.33 -14.78 9.77
CA LYS A 120 7.95 -15.96 10.55
C LYS A 120 6.55 -15.82 11.16
N ARG A 121 5.87 -16.94 11.30
CA ARG A 121 4.68 -17.07 12.14
C ARG A 121 5.10 -17.07 13.62
N VAL A 122 4.40 -16.29 14.45
CA VAL A 122 4.58 -16.19 15.88
C VAL A 122 3.30 -16.58 16.63
N HIS A 123 3.34 -16.69 17.96
CA HIS A 123 2.20 -16.98 18.84
C HIS A 123 1.36 -18.20 18.42
N LYS A 124 2.01 -19.25 17.91
CA LYS A 124 1.34 -20.48 17.44
C LYS A 124 0.50 -21.16 18.54
N GLU A 125 0.94 -21.03 19.78
CA GLU A 125 0.32 -21.61 20.97
C GLU A 125 -1.08 -21.03 21.26
N THR A 126 -1.38 -19.83 20.74
CA THR A 126 -2.69 -19.17 20.90
C THR A 126 -3.75 -19.72 19.97
N GLY A 127 -3.35 -20.44 18.92
CA GLY A 127 -4.20 -20.84 17.79
C GLY A 127 -4.46 -19.71 16.79
N GLY A 128 -3.98 -18.48 17.05
CA GLY A 128 -4.10 -17.32 16.16
C GLY A 128 -3.13 -17.35 14.96
N PHE A 129 -3.38 -16.49 13.99
CA PHE A 129 -2.62 -16.42 12.74
C PHE A 129 -1.73 -15.18 12.74
N TYR A 130 -0.72 -15.15 13.59
CA TYR A 130 0.18 -14.01 13.77
C TYR A 130 1.44 -14.18 12.91
N MET A 131 1.85 -13.09 12.25
CA MET A 131 3.10 -12.99 11.48
C MET A 131 3.89 -11.76 11.91
N GLU A 132 5.20 -11.90 11.97
CA GLU A 132 6.08 -10.76 12.22
C GLU A 132 5.95 -9.70 11.13
N PRO A 133 6.02 -8.38 11.47
CA PRO A 133 6.31 -7.34 10.50
C PRO A 133 7.53 -7.75 9.68
N THR A 134 7.36 -7.84 8.37
CA THR A 134 8.36 -8.42 7.47
C THR A 134 8.82 -7.38 6.47
N ILE A 135 10.15 -7.24 6.33
CA ILE A 135 10.79 -6.34 5.37
C ILE A 135 11.65 -7.17 4.43
N VAL A 136 11.41 -7.03 3.14
CA VAL A 136 12.19 -7.70 2.08
C VAL A 136 12.86 -6.63 1.22
N SER A 137 14.19 -6.60 1.23
CA SER A 137 15.01 -5.70 0.40
C SER A 137 15.50 -6.38 -0.90
N SER A 138 16.25 -5.66 -1.71
CA SER A 138 16.76 -6.12 -3.01
C SER A 138 15.65 -6.58 -3.98
N VAL A 139 14.44 -6.06 -3.80
CA VAL A 139 13.28 -6.43 -4.62
C VAL A 139 13.34 -5.69 -5.95
N LYS A 140 13.27 -6.46 -7.06
CA LYS A 140 13.24 -5.96 -8.43
C LYS A 140 11.80 -5.93 -8.97
N LYS A 141 11.57 -5.08 -9.98
CA LYS A 141 10.24 -4.85 -10.56
C LYS A 141 9.58 -6.07 -11.20
N ASP A 142 10.36 -7.07 -11.59
CA ASP A 142 9.93 -8.31 -12.23
C ASP A 142 9.62 -9.43 -11.24
N MET A 143 9.97 -9.26 -9.96
CA MET A 143 9.63 -10.22 -8.90
C MET A 143 8.13 -10.24 -8.62
N ASP A 144 7.62 -11.42 -8.29
CA ASP A 144 6.19 -11.61 -7.98
C ASP A 144 5.71 -10.75 -6.82
N ILE A 145 6.52 -10.66 -5.76
CA ILE A 145 6.23 -9.85 -4.58
C ILE A 145 6.17 -8.33 -4.86
N PHE A 146 6.84 -7.85 -5.93
CA PHE A 146 6.72 -6.46 -6.37
C PHE A 146 5.42 -6.20 -7.10
N GLN A 147 4.97 -7.16 -7.93
CA GLN A 147 3.86 -7.01 -8.85
C GLN A 147 2.49 -7.29 -8.22
N ASN A 148 2.42 -8.24 -7.28
CA ASN A 148 1.18 -8.73 -6.73
C ASN A 148 0.96 -8.28 -5.29
N GLU A 149 -0.31 -8.07 -4.93
CA GLU A 149 -0.73 -7.73 -3.57
C GLU A 149 -0.54 -8.93 -2.64
N VAL A 150 0.25 -8.77 -1.58
CA VAL A 150 0.41 -9.79 -0.52
C VAL A 150 -0.80 -9.78 0.41
N PHE A 151 -1.25 -8.60 0.81
CA PHE A 151 -2.35 -8.35 1.74
C PHE A 151 -2.06 -8.86 3.16
N GLY A 152 -0.84 -8.62 3.61
CA GLY A 152 -0.31 -9.01 4.91
C GLY A 152 0.80 -8.05 5.37
N PRO A 153 1.43 -8.28 6.53
CA PRO A 153 2.42 -7.38 7.12
C PRO A 153 3.80 -7.51 6.44
N VAL A 154 3.83 -7.29 5.13
CA VAL A 154 5.02 -7.47 4.28
C VAL A 154 5.30 -6.22 3.47
N LEU A 155 6.46 -5.61 3.72
CA LEU A 155 7.01 -4.45 3.03
C LEU A 155 8.12 -4.88 2.07
N THR A 156 8.05 -4.44 0.83
CA THR A 156 9.15 -4.58 -0.12
C THR A 156 9.94 -3.29 -0.24
N VAL A 157 11.26 -3.37 -0.36
CA VAL A 157 12.15 -2.22 -0.52
C VAL A 157 12.90 -2.33 -1.85
N THR A 158 12.80 -1.27 -2.65
CA THR A 158 13.46 -1.14 -3.96
C THR A 158 14.13 0.23 -4.04
N SER A 159 15.38 0.28 -4.46
CA SER A 159 16.07 1.55 -4.66
C SER A 159 15.78 2.16 -6.02
N PHE A 160 16.00 3.48 -6.14
CA PHE A 160 15.95 4.22 -7.40
C PHE A 160 17.00 5.33 -7.42
N SER A 161 17.50 5.65 -8.61
CA SER A 161 18.59 6.61 -8.81
C SER A 161 18.10 8.04 -9.11
N ASN A 162 16.89 8.21 -9.63
CA ASN A 162 16.36 9.52 -10.05
C ASN A 162 14.82 9.54 -10.10
N GLU A 163 14.26 10.77 -10.22
CA GLU A 163 12.80 11.01 -10.26
C GLU A 163 12.08 10.21 -11.37
N GLU A 164 12.71 10.04 -12.53
CA GLU A 164 12.10 9.34 -13.67
C GLU A 164 11.96 7.85 -13.39
N GLU A 165 12.99 7.23 -12.85
CA GLU A 165 12.98 5.84 -12.41
C GLU A 165 11.96 5.61 -11.28
N ALA A 166 11.91 6.52 -10.29
CA ALA A 166 10.90 6.48 -9.24
C ALA A 166 9.46 6.44 -9.82
N VAL A 167 9.17 7.27 -10.83
CA VAL A 167 7.87 7.27 -11.53
C VAL A 167 7.63 5.97 -12.27
N GLN A 168 8.65 5.42 -12.95
CA GLN A 168 8.53 4.14 -13.67
C GLN A 168 8.25 2.99 -12.71
N LEU A 169 8.97 2.91 -11.60
CA LEU A 169 8.73 1.91 -10.56
C LEU A 169 7.37 2.09 -9.88
N ALA A 170 7.00 3.33 -9.54
CA ALA A 170 5.71 3.62 -8.92
C ALA A 170 4.54 3.12 -9.79
N ASN A 171 4.60 3.39 -11.09
CA ASN A 171 3.58 3.01 -12.06
C ASN A 171 3.72 1.57 -12.59
N GLY A 172 4.76 0.85 -12.20
CA GLY A 172 5.20 -0.42 -12.77
C GLY A 172 4.39 -1.65 -12.37
N THR A 173 3.19 -1.49 -11.82
CA THR A 173 2.26 -2.59 -11.49
C THR A 173 0.91 -2.39 -12.17
N SER A 174 0.06 -3.41 -12.15
CA SER A 174 -1.32 -3.33 -12.65
C SER A 174 -2.24 -2.50 -11.75
N PHE A 175 -1.81 -2.15 -10.53
CA PHE A 175 -2.59 -1.42 -9.55
C PHE A 175 -2.37 0.10 -9.60
N GLY A 176 -3.30 0.85 -8.99
CA GLY A 176 -3.23 2.29 -8.88
C GLY A 176 -4.23 2.86 -7.87
N LEU A 177 -4.12 2.44 -6.58
CA LEU A 177 -5.04 2.89 -5.53
C LEU A 177 -4.48 4.09 -4.77
N ALA A 178 -3.34 3.92 -4.10
CA ALA A 178 -2.71 4.99 -3.36
C ALA A 178 -1.20 5.09 -3.66
N SER A 179 -0.58 6.18 -3.26
CA SER A 179 0.86 6.42 -3.28
C SER A 179 1.26 7.43 -2.21
N GLY A 180 2.49 7.33 -1.69
CA GLY A 180 3.14 8.36 -0.88
C GLY A 180 4.35 8.95 -1.60
N VAL A 181 4.63 10.23 -1.35
CA VAL A 181 5.83 10.93 -1.85
C VAL A 181 6.39 11.80 -0.74
N TRP A 182 7.65 11.61 -0.42
CA TRP A 182 8.37 12.34 0.61
C TRP A 182 9.48 13.17 -0.01
N THR A 183 9.38 14.49 0.08
CA THR A 183 10.34 15.46 -0.45
C THR A 183 10.06 16.86 0.09
N THR A 184 11.10 17.65 0.35
CA THR A 184 10.96 19.09 0.66
C THR A 184 10.84 19.94 -0.61
N ASN A 185 11.14 19.38 -1.78
CA ASN A 185 11.06 20.09 -3.05
C ASN A 185 9.60 20.14 -3.57
N LEU A 186 8.95 21.27 -3.36
CA LEU A 186 7.54 21.48 -3.78
C LEU A 186 7.33 21.22 -5.29
N SER A 187 8.28 21.65 -6.14
CA SER A 187 8.18 21.42 -7.58
C SER A 187 8.25 19.93 -7.93
N ARG A 188 9.11 19.17 -7.24
CA ARG A 188 9.16 17.70 -7.36
C ARG A 188 7.84 17.08 -6.90
N ALA A 189 7.31 17.47 -5.74
CA ALA A 189 6.04 16.97 -5.25
C ALA A 189 4.92 17.12 -6.30
N HIS A 190 4.79 18.30 -6.90
CA HIS A 190 3.80 18.56 -7.96
C HIS A 190 4.04 17.73 -9.23
N ARG A 191 5.30 17.52 -9.64
CA ARG A 191 5.60 16.65 -10.80
C ARG A 191 5.23 15.20 -10.51
N MET A 192 5.57 14.70 -9.31
CA MET A 192 5.26 13.34 -8.87
C MET A 192 3.75 13.10 -8.82
N ILE A 193 2.97 14.01 -8.19
CA ILE A 193 1.51 13.95 -8.14
C ILE A 193 0.91 13.79 -9.54
N LYS A 194 1.41 14.55 -10.53
CA LYS A 194 0.91 14.50 -11.90
C LYS A 194 1.28 13.21 -12.66
N LYS A 195 2.46 12.62 -12.37
CA LYS A 195 2.99 11.47 -13.10
C LYS A 195 2.56 10.13 -12.51
N ILE A 196 2.29 10.06 -11.20
CA ILE A 196 1.88 8.84 -10.52
C ILE A 196 0.44 8.50 -10.88
N LYS A 197 0.21 7.24 -11.30
CA LYS A 197 -1.11 6.71 -11.65
C LYS A 197 -1.75 6.04 -10.43
N ALA A 198 -2.22 6.84 -9.49
CA ALA A 198 -2.95 6.42 -8.31
C ALA A 198 -4.13 7.36 -8.06
N GLY A 199 -5.19 6.83 -7.46
CA GLY A 199 -6.37 7.62 -7.11
C GLY A 199 -6.13 8.57 -5.95
N THR A 200 -5.24 8.20 -5.02
CA THR A 200 -4.83 9.04 -3.88
C THR A 200 -3.31 9.17 -3.84
N VAL A 201 -2.81 10.39 -3.70
CA VAL A 201 -1.37 10.65 -3.50
C VAL A 201 -1.18 11.46 -2.23
N PHE A 202 -0.47 10.88 -1.27
CA PHE A 202 -0.05 11.55 -0.04
C PHE A 202 1.30 12.26 -0.27
N VAL A 203 1.50 13.41 0.36
CA VAL A 203 2.79 14.13 0.32
C VAL A 203 3.25 14.39 1.75
N ASN A 204 4.46 13.94 2.07
CA ASN A 204 5.09 14.02 3.40
C ASN A 204 4.22 13.45 4.52
N THR A 205 3.42 12.45 4.20
CA THR A 205 2.60 11.63 5.10
C THR A 205 2.18 10.35 4.41
N TYR A 206 1.54 9.42 5.12
CA TYR A 206 0.91 8.23 4.55
C TYR A 206 -0.26 7.76 5.43
N GLY A 207 -1.36 7.33 4.80
CA GLY A 207 -2.47 6.69 5.51
C GLY A 207 -3.47 7.63 6.18
N GLY A 208 -3.47 8.92 5.89
CA GLY A 208 -4.49 9.85 6.33
C GLY A 208 -5.87 9.54 5.72
N SER A 209 -6.94 9.87 6.41
CA SER A 209 -8.31 9.68 5.94
C SER A 209 -9.15 10.91 6.20
N ASP A 210 -9.71 11.47 5.12
CA ASP A 210 -10.69 12.54 5.18
C ASP A 210 -11.92 12.14 4.35
N ASN A 211 -13.10 12.19 4.94
CA ASN A 211 -14.34 11.78 4.26
C ASN A 211 -14.80 12.80 3.20
N THR A 212 -14.22 13.99 3.16
CA THR A 212 -14.48 15.00 2.13
C THR A 212 -13.70 14.76 0.85
N LEU A 213 -12.65 13.92 0.90
CA LEU A 213 -11.82 13.54 -0.24
C LEU A 213 -12.28 12.19 -0.82
N PRO A 214 -12.35 12.06 -2.16
CA PRO A 214 -12.74 10.79 -2.78
C PRO A 214 -11.65 9.73 -2.58
N LEU A 215 -12.07 8.50 -2.30
CA LEU A 215 -11.24 7.32 -2.42
C LEU A 215 -11.57 6.65 -3.75
N THR A 216 -10.59 6.57 -4.63
CA THR A 216 -10.79 6.11 -6.00
C THR A 216 -9.61 5.24 -6.44
N GLY A 217 -9.90 4.12 -7.09
CA GLY A 217 -8.91 3.28 -7.74
C GLY A 217 -8.83 3.58 -9.26
N VAL A 218 -7.62 3.46 -9.80
CA VAL A 218 -7.38 3.42 -11.25
C VAL A 218 -6.75 2.10 -11.64
N LYS A 219 -6.64 1.79 -12.92
CA LYS A 219 -6.14 0.51 -13.43
C LYS A 219 -6.96 -0.67 -12.84
N GLN A 220 -6.28 -1.72 -12.31
CA GLN A 220 -6.92 -2.90 -11.71
C GLN A 220 -7.37 -2.67 -10.25
N SER A 221 -7.10 -1.50 -9.67
CA SER A 221 -7.58 -1.18 -8.32
C SER A 221 -9.05 -0.79 -8.29
N GLY A 222 -9.68 -0.61 -9.42
CA GLY A 222 -11.13 -0.47 -9.50
C GLY A 222 -11.62 0.71 -10.32
N ASN A 223 -12.90 1.01 -10.13
CA ASN A 223 -13.61 2.11 -10.78
C ASN A 223 -14.70 2.66 -9.86
N GLY A 224 -15.03 3.91 -10.02
CA GLY A 224 -15.94 4.62 -9.11
C GLY A 224 -15.19 5.27 -7.95
N SER A 225 -15.91 5.98 -7.12
CA SER A 225 -15.37 6.71 -5.98
C SER A 225 -16.17 6.41 -4.73
N ASP A 226 -15.47 6.11 -3.64
CA ASP A 226 -16.01 6.11 -2.29
C ASP A 226 -15.68 7.43 -1.61
N LYS A 227 -16.34 7.72 -0.50
CA LYS A 227 -16.24 8.98 0.24
C LYS A 227 -16.61 10.19 -0.62
N SER A 228 -16.56 11.39 -0.04
CA SER A 228 -16.93 12.66 -0.65
C SER A 228 -18.33 12.66 -1.29
N LEU A 229 -18.69 13.75 -1.94
CA LEU A 229 -19.94 13.86 -2.69
C LEU A 229 -19.99 12.92 -3.91
N HIS A 230 -18.85 12.52 -4.45
CA HIS A 230 -18.76 11.59 -5.58
C HIS A 230 -19.29 10.18 -5.26
N ALA A 231 -19.35 9.81 -3.98
CA ALA A 231 -19.94 8.53 -3.56
C ALA A 231 -21.43 8.45 -3.89
N LEU A 232 -22.13 9.57 -3.95
CA LEU A 232 -23.56 9.63 -4.25
C LEU A 232 -23.91 9.19 -5.67
N ASP A 233 -22.99 9.38 -6.63
CA ASP A 233 -23.18 9.01 -8.03
C ASP A 233 -23.46 7.52 -8.23
N LYS A 234 -23.05 6.68 -7.26
CA LYS A 234 -23.31 5.25 -7.27
C LYS A 234 -24.75 4.87 -6.92
N PHE A 235 -25.46 5.74 -6.24
CA PHE A 235 -26.78 5.49 -5.67
C PHE A 235 -27.89 6.30 -6.36
N THR A 236 -27.55 7.13 -7.35
CA THR A 236 -28.48 8.03 -8.02
C THR A 236 -28.44 7.83 -9.53
N ASP A 237 -29.58 8.11 -10.18
CA ASP A 237 -29.72 8.18 -11.63
C ASP A 237 -30.16 9.57 -12.06
N LEU A 238 -29.55 10.08 -13.14
CA LEU A 238 -30.00 11.32 -13.76
C LEU A 238 -31.27 11.07 -14.57
N LYS A 239 -32.26 11.95 -14.40
CA LYS A 239 -33.47 11.97 -15.21
C LYS A 239 -33.67 13.38 -15.78
N SER A 240 -33.78 13.46 -17.09
CA SER A 240 -34.16 14.72 -17.75
C SER A 240 -35.68 14.78 -17.91
N VAL A 241 -36.25 15.98 -17.64
CA VAL A 241 -37.64 16.27 -17.84
C VAL A 241 -37.75 17.50 -18.75
N TRP A 242 -38.51 17.35 -19.83
CA TRP A 242 -38.86 18.47 -20.71
C TRP A 242 -40.37 18.64 -20.64
N MET A 243 -40.82 19.83 -20.23
CA MET A 243 -42.23 20.18 -20.12
C MET A 243 -42.51 21.39 -20.99
N LYS A 244 -43.52 21.26 -21.87
CA LYS A 244 -44.09 22.42 -22.58
C LYS A 244 -45.37 22.79 -21.85
N LEU A 245 -45.45 24.04 -21.40
CA LEU A 245 -46.64 24.67 -20.82
C LEU A 245 -47.47 25.36 -21.90
#